data_0219124d730c419070231073d677d87a
#
_entry.id   0219124d730c419070231073d677d87a
#
_cell.length_a   1.000
_cell.length_b   1.000
_cell.length_c   1.000
_cell.angle_alpha   90.00
_cell.angle_beta   90.00
_cell.angle_gamma   90.00
#
_symmetry.space_group_name_H-M   'P 1'
#
loop_
_entity.id
_entity.type
_entity.pdbx_description
1 polymer ?
#
loop_
_entity_poly.entity_id
_entity_poly.type
_entity_poly.pdbx_seq_one_letter_code
_entity_poly.pdbx_strand_id
1 'polypeptide(L)'
;MKQIAQRLHKLSHGRITPNAITMFGFMMHIPIAYLIAAGSQYWAAGLLVVFGLFDALDGELARLQNKASNAGMVLDASTDRMKEVLLYTGAAYALASSDHPKQAVWAVAACGASLCVSYVKAKGETAVRDSKLTPNQINRLFADGLMRFEIRMLVLVIGLLCGQLAIAVAAIAISATFTAFSRLIRITRKLST
;
A
#
# COMPACT_ATOMS: atom_id res chain seq x y z
N MET A 1 -8.13 16.14 4.35
CA MET A 1 -8.91 15.30 3.43
C MET A 1 -10.41 15.62 3.42
N LYS A 2 -11.10 15.70 4.55
CA LYS A 2 -12.55 15.98 4.61
C LYS A 2 -12.98 17.24 3.83
N GLN A 3 -12.29 18.35 3.96
CA GLN A 3 -12.60 19.59 3.22
C GLN A 3 -12.40 19.46 1.71
N ILE A 4 -11.36 18.71 1.30
CA ILE A 4 -11.07 18.43 -0.13
C ILE A 4 -12.19 17.56 -0.71
N ALA A 5 -12.58 16.49 -0.01
CA ALA A 5 -13.68 15.63 -0.40
C ALA A 5 -15.02 16.40 -0.54
N GLN A 6 -15.31 17.30 0.40
CA GLN A 6 -16.50 18.15 0.34
C GLN A 6 -16.47 19.11 -0.86
N ARG A 7 -15.32 19.75 -1.14
CA ARG A 7 -15.17 20.64 -2.31
C ARG A 7 -15.33 19.85 -3.61
N LEU A 8 -14.67 18.68 -3.70
CA LEU A 8 -14.77 17.80 -4.86
C LEU A 8 -16.21 17.32 -5.09
N HIS A 9 -16.90 16.94 -4.03
CA HIS A 9 -18.32 16.52 -4.10
C HIS A 9 -19.23 17.66 -4.61
N LYS A 10 -19.03 18.89 -4.08
CA LYS A 10 -19.80 20.07 -4.53
C LYS A 10 -19.51 20.42 -5.98
N LEU A 11 -18.23 20.48 -6.38
CA LEU A 11 -17.82 20.84 -7.75
C LEU A 11 -18.26 19.80 -8.78
N SER A 12 -18.23 18.53 -8.43
CA SER A 12 -18.65 17.43 -9.31
C SER A 12 -20.16 17.16 -9.29
N HIS A 13 -20.93 17.89 -8.47
CA HIS A 13 -22.35 17.59 -8.21
C HIS A 13 -22.60 16.11 -7.83
N GLY A 14 -21.65 15.49 -7.11
CA GLY A 14 -21.72 14.09 -6.71
C GLY A 14 -21.50 13.06 -7.82
N ARG A 15 -21.10 13.48 -9.02
CA ARG A 15 -20.87 12.58 -10.18
C ARG A 15 -19.59 11.76 -10.03
N ILE A 16 -18.56 12.30 -9.37
CA ILE A 16 -17.33 11.55 -9.11
C ILE A 16 -17.61 10.52 -8.02
N THR A 17 -17.39 9.26 -8.35
CA THR A 17 -17.57 8.15 -7.40
C THR A 17 -16.25 7.85 -6.65
N PRO A 18 -16.30 7.32 -5.42
CA PRO A 18 -15.10 6.87 -4.70
C PRO A 18 -14.25 5.91 -5.53
N ASN A 19 -14.88 4.90 -6.14
CA ASN A 19 -14.19 3.90 -6.96
C ASN A 19 -13.46 4.52 -8.18
N ALA A 20 -14.00 5.62 -8.74
CA ALA A 20 -13.33 6.33 -9.82
C ALA A 20 -12.02 6.97 -9.35
N ILE A 21 -11.99 7.50 -8.11
CA ILE A 21 -10.78 8.07 -7.51
C ILE A 21 -9.76 6.97 -7.23
N THR A 22 -10.17 5.84 -6.64
CA THR A 22 -9.32 4.67 -6.40
C THR A 22 -8.68 4.19 -7.72
N MET A 23 -9.48 4.02 -8.77
CA MET A 23 -8.99 3.58 -10.08
C MET A 23 -8.08 4.61 -10.74
N PHE A 24 -8.39 5.90 -10.65
CA PHE A 24 -7.52 6.96 -11.16
C PHE A 24 -6.19 6.98 -10.41
N GLY A 25 -6.22 6.90 -9.07
CA GLY A 25 -5.02 6.77 -8.24
C GLY A 25 -4.18 5.57 -8.65
N PHE A 26 -4.79 4.40 -8.87
CA PHE A 26 -4.09 3.21 -9.36
C PHE A 26 -3.44 3.43 -10.74
N MET A 27 -4.19 3.97 -11.71
CA MET A 27 -3.66 4.22 -13.07
C MET A 27 -2.45 5.17 -13.06
N MET A 28 -2.43 6.15 -12.15
CA MET A 28 -1.31 7.07 -12.02
C MET A 28 -0.04 6.42 -11.43
N HIS A 29 -0.14 5.22 -10.82
CA HIS A 29 1.04 4.47 -10.39
C HIS A 29 1.81 3.84 -11.56
N ILE A 30 1.20 3.69 -12.73
CA ILE A 30 1.89 3.23 -13.95
C ILE A 30 2.99 4.23 -14.39
N PRO A 31 2.67 5.52 -14.64
CA PRO A 31 3.72 6.48 -14.97
C PRO A 31 4.70 6.71 -13.82
N ILE A 32 4.28 6.58 -12.55
CA ILE A 32 5.21 6.66 -11.41
C ILE A 32 6.23 5.51 -11.45
N ALA A 33 5.78 4.28 -11.68
CA ALA A 33 6.67 3.13 -11.83
C ALA A 33 7.63 3.29 -13.00
N TYR A 34 7.17 3.85 -14.12
CA TYR A 34 8.02 4.20 -15.25
C TYR A 34 9.08 5.24 -14.89
N LEU A 35 8.72 6.30 -14.15
CA LEU A 35 9.67 7.32 -13.70
C LEU A 35 10.73 6.74 -12.76
N ILE A 36 10.35 5.80 -11.88
CA ILE A 36 11.32 5.07 -11.04
C ILE A 36 12.28 4.28 -11.94
N ALA A 37 11.74 3.52 -12.90
CA ALA A 37 12.52 2.71 -13.83
C ALA A 37 13.49 3.55 -14.68
N ALA A 38 13.07 4.75 -15.09
CA ALA A 38 13.86 5.71 -15.87
C ALA A 38 14.85 6.52 -15.02
N GLY A 39 14.96 6.27 -13.71
CA GLY A 39 15.87 6.99 -12.81
C GLY A 39 15.41 8.40 -12.42
N SER A 40 14.21 8.82 -12.81
CA SER A 40 13.63 10.14 -12.48
C SER A 40 13.05 10.17 -11.07
N GLN A 41 13.89 9.88 -10.06
CA GLN A 41 13.49 9.56 -8.69
C GLN A 41 12.75 10.71 -7.99
N TYR A 42 13.15 11.96 -8.18
CA TYR A 42 12.50 13.12 -7.55
C TYR A 42 11.06 13.32 -8.07
N TRP A 43 10.84 13.18 -9.38
CA TRP A 43 9.51 13.27 -9.97
C TRP A 43 8.63 12.11 -9.52
N ALA A 44 9.18 10.90 -9.48
CA ALA A 44 8.48 9.73 -8.98
C ALA A 44 8.04 9.92 -7.52
N ALA A 45 8.95 10.39 -6.65
CA ALA A 45 8.66 10.66 -5.25
C ALA A 45 7.55 11.72 -5.08
N GLY A 46 7.64 12.84 -5.82
CA GLY A 46 6.63 13.90 -5.77
C GLY A 46 5.24 13.40 -6.17
N LEU A 47 5.16 12.66 -7.28
CA LEU A 47 3.88 12.10 -7.74
C LEU A 47 3.37 11.02 -6.78
N LEU A 48 4.26 10.17 -6.21
CA LEU A 48 3.87 9.16 -5.24
C LEU A 48 3.25 9.77 -3.99
N VAL A 49 3.78 10.90 -3.50
CA VAL A 49 3.17 11.66 -2.40
C VAL A 49 1.80 12.19 -2.80
N VAL A 50 1.68 12.83 -3.96
CA VAL A 50 0.40 13.41 -4.43
C VAL A 50 -0.66 12.33 -4.59
N PHE A 51 -0.35 11.23 -5.28
CA PHE A 51 -1.33 10.18 -5.56
C PHE A 51 -1.56 9.23 -4.40
N GLY A 52 -0.62 9.12 -3.44
CA GLY A 52 -0.86 8.47 -2.16
C GLY A 52 -1.94 9.15 -1.30
N LEU A 53 -2.19 10.45 -1.52
CA LEU A 53 -3.29 11.16 -0.86
C LEU A 53 -4.67 10.80 -1.42
N PHE A 54 -4.75 10.22 -2.62
CA PHE A 54 -6.01 9.81 -3.24
C PHE A 54 -6.69 8.67 -2.48
N ASP A 55 -5.91 7.77 -1.86
CA ASP A 55 -6.43 6.67 -1.04
C ASP A 55 -7.14 7.19 0.22
N ALA A 56 -6.68 8.31 0.79
CA ALA A 56 -7.39 8.96 1.87
C ALA A 56 -8.62 9.76 1.37
N LEU A 57 -8.61 10.21 0.12
CA LEU A 57 -9.66 11.01 -0.46
C LEU A 57 -10.87 10.15 -0.86
N ASP A 58 -10.64 8.96 -1.45
CA ASP A 58 -11.74 8.07 -1.86
C ASP A 58 -12.53 7.54 -0.65
N GLY A 59 -11.83 7.19 0.44
CA GLY A 59 -12.46 6.78 1.69
C GLY A 59 -13.31 7.90 2.33
N GLU A 60 -12.82 9.15 2.31
CA GLU A 60 -13.61 10.30 2.79
C GLU A 60 -14.83 10.57 1.90
N LEU A 61 -14.66 10.45 0.59
CA LEU A 61 -15.74 10.65 -0.37
C LEU A 61 -16.79 9.54 -0.24
N ALA A 62 -16.38 8.28 -0.01
CA ALA A 62 -17.28 7.16 0.22
C ALA A 62 -18.17 7.39 1.45
N ARG A 63 -17.56 7.88 2.55
CA ARG A 63 -18.31 8.27 3.75
C ARG A 63 -19.26 9.42 3.51
N LEU A 64 -18.80 10.46 2.81
CA LEU A 64 -19.62 11.65 2.49
C LEU A 64 -20.81 11.33 1.61
N GLN A 65 -20.66 10.41 0.65
CA GLN A 65 -21.71 10.00 -0.28
C GLN A 65 -22.57 8.85 0.23
N ASN A 66 -22.31 8.31 1.44
CA ASN A 66 -22.95 7.08 1.95
C ASN A 66 -22.82 5.89 0.98
N LYS A 67 -21.68 5.80 0.27
CA LYS A 67 -21.39 4.75 -0.72
C LYS A 67 -20.32 3.76 -0.25
N ALA A 68 -19.99 3.76 1.05
CA ALA A 68 -19.11 2.74 1.61
C ALA A 68 -19.71 1.34 1.41
N SER A 69 -18.94 0.43 0.80
CA SER A 69 -19.42 -0.91 0.46
C SER A 69 -18.30 -1.94 0.56
N ASN A 70 -18.67 -3.21 0.76
CA ASN A 70 -17.71 -4.31 0.75
C ASN A 70 -16.97 -4.43 -0.59
N ALA A 71 -17.64 -4.16 -1.70
CA ALA A 71 -17.02 -4.16 -3.03
C ALA A 71 -15.96 -3.04 -3.15
N GLY A 72 -16.25 -1.84 -2.64
CA GLY A 72 -15.28 -0.74 -2.58
C GLY A 72 -14.08 -1.08 -1.72
N MET A 73 -14.28 -1.71 -0.58
CA MET A 73 -13.18 -2.16 0.30
C MET A 73 -12.28 -3.20 -0.38
N VAL A 74 -12.87 -4.15 -1.13
CA VAL A 74 -12.09 -5.15 -1.89
C VAL A 74 -11.32 -4.48 -3.03
N LEU A 75 -11.95 -3.54 -3.74
CA LEU A 75 -11.30 -2.79 -4.81
C LEU A 75 -10.09 -2.02 -4.29
N ASP A 76 -10.25 -1.24 -3.22
CA ASP A 76 -9.21 -0.46 -2.57
C ASP A 76 -8.05 -1.36 -2.11
N ALA A 77 -8.34 -2.39 -1.31
CA ALA A 77 -7.34 -3.32 -0.84
C ALA A 77 -6.57 -4.05 -1.97
N SER A 78 -7.24 -4.35 -3.09
CA SER A 78 -6.61 -5.02 -4.24
C SER A 78 -5.75 -4.05 -5.04
N THR A 79 -6.25 -2.85 -5.33
CA THR A 79 -5.50 -1.83 -6.07
C THR A 79 -4.25 -1.40 -5.32
N ASP A 80 -4.29 -1.31 -3.99
CA ASP A 80 -3.10 -1.05 -3.18
C ASP A 80 -1.98 -2.09 -3.40
N ARG A 81 -2.35 -3.37 -3.50
CA ARG A 81 -1.35 -4.42 -3.79
C ARG A 81 -0.82 -4.31 -5.21
N MET A 82 -1.68 -3.99 -6.17
CA MET A 82 -1.25 -3.75 -7.55
C MET A 82 -0.34 -2.53 -7.68
N LYS A 83 -0.62 -1.45 -6.94
CA LYS A 83 0.27 -0.27 -6.85
C LYS A 83 1.66 -0.67 -6.35
N GLU A 84 1.74 -1.46 -5.27
CA GLU A 84 3.01 -1.94 -4.75
C GLU A 84 3.78 -2.77 -5.78
N VAL A 85 3.12 -3.70 -6.47
CA VAL A 85 3.74 -4.50 -7.54
C VAL A 85 4.33 -3.61 -8.63
N LEU A 86 3.59 -2.60 -9.10
CA LEU A 86 4.06 -1.65 -10.10
C LEU A 86 5.31 -0.90 -9.64
N LEU A 87 5.28 -0.34 -8.43
CA LEU A 87 6.38 0.45 -7.88
C LEU A 87 7.65 -0.40 -7.69
N TYR A 88 7.51 -1.61 -7.12
CA TYR A 88 8.66 -2.51 -6.95
C TYR A 88 9.17 -3.08 -8.29
N THR A 89 8.31 -3.23 -9.29
CA THR A 89 8.74 -3.59 -10.64
C THR A 89 9.59 -2.47 -11.26
N GLY A 90 9.15 -1.21 -11.14
CA GLY A 90 9.96 -0.07 -11.56
C GLY A 90 11.29 0.02 -10.81
N ALA A 91 11.28 -0.21 -9.50
CA ALA A 91 12.49 -0.24 -8.68
C ALA A 91 13.44 -1.38 -9.07
N ALA A 92 12.91 -2.58 -9.32
CA ALA A 92 13.70 -3.72 -9.77
C ALA A 92 14.37 -3.44 -11.11
N TYR A 93 13.65 -2.85 -12.06
CA TYR A 93 14.20 -2.47 -13.36
C TYR A 93 15.32 -1.41 -13.22
N ALA A 94 15.08 -0.34 -12.44
CA ALA A 94 16.08 0.69 -12.19
C ALA A 94 17.37 0.12 -11.59
N LEU A 95 17.24 -0.78 -10.59
CA LEU A 95 18.39 -1.40 -9.93
C LEU A 95 19.09 -2.42 -10.83
N ALA A 96 18.36 -3.19 -11.64
CA ALA A 96 18.93 -4.13 -12.59
C ALA A 96 19.73 -3.42 -13.71
N SER A 97 19.37 -2.19 -14.04
CA SER A 97 20.03 -1.35 -15.04
C SER A 97 21.14 -0.46 -14.45
N SER A 98 21.44 -0.58 -13.15
CA SER A 98 22.49 0.19 -12.46
C SER A 98 23.84 -0.55 -12.47
N ASP A 99 24.89 0.11 -11.96
CA ASP A 99 26.22 -0.49 -11.78
C ASP A 99 26.24 -1.69 -10.81
N HIS A 100 25.17 -1.84 -10.01
CA HIS A 100 25.02 -2.93 -9.04
C HIS A 100 23.74 -3.75 -9.28
N PRO A 101 23.61 -4.48 -10.43
CA PRO A 101 22.36 -5.13 -10.84
C PRO A 101 21.84 -6.19 -9.85
N LYS A 102 22.73 -6.78 -9.04
CA LYS A 102 22.34 -7.73 -7.98
C LYS A 102 21.41 -7.13 -6.92
N GLN A 103 21.41 -5.79 -6.77
CA GLN A 103 20.54 -5.11 -5.81
C GLN A 103 19.05 -5.18 -6.20
N ALA A 104 18.73 -5.50 -7.45
CA ALA A 104 17.37 -5.73 -7.91
C ALA A 104 16.63 -6.82 -7.11
N VAL A 105 17.37 -7.80 -6.55
CA VAL A 105 16.79 -8.84 -5.70
C VAL A 105 16.04 -8.27 -4.49
N TRP A 106 16.48 -7.13 -3.95
CA TRP A 106 15.83 -6.49 -2.82
C TRP A 106 14.46 -5.91 -3.17
N ALA A 107 14.28 -5.40 -4.39
CA ALA A 107 12.98 -4.93 -4.85
C ALA A 107 11.99 -6.09 -5.03
N VAL A 108 12.46 -7.23 -5.55
CA VAL A 108 11.66 -8.46 -5.65
C VAL A 108 11.28 -8.98 -4.26
N ALA A 109 12.25 -9.01 -3.33
CA ALA A 109 12.01 -9.42 -1.95
C ALA A 109 11.04 -8.47 -1.23
N ALA A 110 11.16 -7.15 -1.44
CA ALA A 110 10.23 -6.15 -0.89
C ALA A 110 8.81 -6.36 -1.40
N CYS A 111 8.64 -6.63 -2.69
CA CYS A 111 7.34 -6.95 -3.29
C CYS A 111 6.72 -8.18 -2.63
N GLY A 112 7.44 -9.30 -2.60
CA GLY A 112 6.97 -10.54 -2.00
C GLY A 112 6.63 -10.39 -0.51
N ALA A 113 7.53 -9.77 0.27
CA ALA A 113 7.31 -9.54 1.70
C ALA A 113 6.09 -8.64 1.96
N SER A 114 5.91 -7.57 1.18
CA SER A 114 4.76 -6.66 1.27
C SER A 114 3.43 -7.38 1.00
N LEU A 115 3.40 -8.23 -0.01
CA LEU A 115 2.23 -9.07 -0.32
C LEU A 115 1.96 -10.07 0.81
N CYS A 116 3.00 -10.70 1.39
CA CYS A 116 2.86 -11.61 2.52
C CYS A 116 2.26 -10.93 3.75
N VAL A 117 2.71 -9.70 4.10
CA VAL A 117 2.12 -8.91 5.20
C VAL A 117 0.61 -8.74 5.01
N SER A 118 0.18 -8.45 3.79
CA SER A 118 -1.23 -8.21 3.44
C SER A 118 -2.03 -9.51 3.39
N TYR A 119 -1.44 -10.56 2.83
CA TYR A 119 -2.05 -11.89 2.77
C TYR A 119 -2.31 -12.47 4.17
N VAL A 120 -1.30 -12.41 5.06
CA VAL A 120 -1.45 -12.88 6.45
C VAL A 120 -2.55 -12.12 7.17
N LYS A 121 -2.67 -10.79 6.92
CA LYS A 121 -3.77 -9.98 7.47
C LYS A 121 -5.11 -10.49 6.93
N ALA A 122 -5.29 -10.57 5.63
CA ALA A 122 -6.56 -10.96 5.01
C ALA A 122 -7.00 -12.38 5.42
N LYS A 123 -6.06 -13.34 5.44
CA LYS A 123 -6.35 -14.71 5.91
C LYS A 123 -6.67 -14.76 7.39
N GLY A 124 -5.96 -13.99 8.20
CA GLY A 124 -6.25 -13.88 9.63
C GLY A 124 -7.64 -13.29 9.89
N GLU A 125 -8.02 -12.22 9.20
CA GLU A 125 -9.35 -11.62 9.32
C GLU A 125 -10.45 -12.62 8.93
N THR A 126 -10.23 -13.42 7.88
CA THR A 126 -11.18 -14.48 7.47
C THR A 126 -11.28 -15.57 8.54
N ALA A 127 -10.15 -16.05 9.08
CA ALA A 127 -10.13 -17.11 10.07
C ALA A 127 -10.76 -16.71 11.42
N VAL A 128 -10.68 -15.41 11.75
CA VAL A 128 -11.22 -14.86 13.01
C VAL A 128 -12.71 -14.50 12.89
N ARG A 129 -13.25 -14.38 11.67
CA ARG A 129 -14.63 -13.96 11.42
C ARG A 129 -15.66 -14.86 12.12
N ASP A 130 -15.37 -16.17 12.19
CA ASP A 130 -16.24 -17.16 12.83
C ASP A 130 -15.89 -17.39 14.31
N SER A 131 -14.95 -16.62 14.85
CA SER A 131 -14.53 -16.70 16.25
C SER A 131 -15.42 -15.83 17.15
N LYS A 132 -15.43 -16.11 18.45
CA LYS A 132 -16.15 -15.32 19.46
C LYS A 132 -15.48 -13.96 19.78
N LEU A 133 -14.51 -13.52 18.96
CA LEU A 133 -13.80 -12.27 19.17
C LEU A 133 -14.65 -11.06 18.75
N THR A 134 -14.60 -10.01 19.54
CA THR A 134 -15.27 -8.75 19.20
C THR A 134 -14.52 -8.03 18.05
N PRO A 135 -15.19 -7.18 17.25
CA PRO A 135 -14.56 -6.39 16.19
C PRO A 135 -13.35 -5.58 16.68
N ASN A 136 -13.39 -5.06 17.91
CA ASN A 136 -12.28 -4.33 18.50
C ASN A 136 -11.06 -5.22 18.81
N GLN A 137 -11.29 -6.46 19.24
CA GLN A 137 -10.22 -7.44 19.46
C GLN A 137 -9.59 -7.87 18.13
N ILE A 138 -10.42 -8.05 17.10
CA ILE A 138 -9.98 -8.34 15.74
C ILE A 138 -9.10 -7.20 15.22
N ASN A 139 -9.58 -5.96 15.29
CA ASN A 139 -8.81 -4.80 14.84
C ASN A 139 -7.47 -4.66 15.57
N ARG A 140 -7.43 -4.88 16.88
CA ARG A 140 -6.16 -4.84 17.64
C ARG A 140 -5.17 -5.93 17.22
N LEU A 141 -5.64 -7.12 16.86
CA LEU A 141 -4.78 -8.20 16.35
C LEU A 141 -4.03 -7.82 15.06
N PHE A 142 -4.66 -6.99 14.22
CA PHE A 142 -4.15 -6.60 12.91
C PHE A 142 -3.60 -5.18 12.85
N ALA A 143 -3.89 -4.34 13.87
CA ALA A 143 -3.38 -2.98 13.95
C ALA A 143 -1.86 -2.93 14.20
N ASP A 144 -1.31 -3.94 14.87
CA ASP A 144 0.10 -4.02 15.20
C ASP A 144 0.92 -4.58 14.01
N GLY A 145 1.91 -3.84 13.62
CA GLY A 145 2.88 -4.22 12.59
C GLY A 145 3.63 -2.98 12.12
N LEU A 146 4.96 -2.99 12.24
CA LEU A 146 5.81 -1.86 11.89
C LEU A 146 5.68 -1.46 10.41
N MET A 147 5.54 -2.45 9.50
CA MET A 147 5.55 -2.22 8.05
C MET A 147 4.15 -2.34 7.43
N ARG A 148 3.25 -1.42 7.84
CA ARG A 148 1.98 -1.21 7.13
C ARG A 148 2.22 -0.56 5.78
N PHE A 149 1.21 -0.56 4.91
CA PHE A 149 1.28 0.01 3.56
C PHE A 149 1.84 1.45 3.56
N GLU A 150 1.31 2.30 4.42
CA GLU A 150 1.68 3.71 4.50
C GLU A 150 3.17 3.90 4.88
N ILE A 151 3.67 3.06 5.79
CA ILE A 151 5.08 3.10 6.21
C ILE A 151 6.01 2.65 5.06
N ARG A 152 5.61 1.61 4.32
CA ARG A 152 6.39 1.14 3.16
C ARG A 152 6.46 2.22 2.07
N MET A 153 5.33 2.89 1.80
CA MET A 153 5.31 4.00 0.83
C MET A 153 6.17 5.17 1.30
N LEU A 154 6.12 5.51 2.58
CA LEU A 154 6.96 6.56 3.16
C LEU A 154 8.45 6.23 3.02
N VAL A 155 8.86 5.00 3.35
CA VAL A 155 10.27 4.56 3.22
C VAL A 155 10.71 4.60 1.75
N LEU A 156 9.84 4.19 0.82
CA LEU A 156 10.12 4.27 -0.62
C LEU A 156 10.29 5.73 -1.08
N VAL A 157 9.40 6.63 -0.67
CA VAL A 157 9.49 8.07 -0.98
C VAL A 157 10.80 8.67 -0.46
N ILE A 158 11.15 8.38 0.80
CA ILE A 158 12.41 8.86 1.40
C ILE A 158 13.61 8.31 0.60
N GLY A 159 13.61 7.03 0.27
CA GLY A 159 14.67 6.41 -0.53
C GLY A 159 14.83 7.04 -1.91
N LEU A 160 13.72 7.36 -2.58
CA LEU A 160 13.72 8.06 -3.87
C LEU A 160 14.26 9.50 -3.74
N LEU A 161 13.84 10.24 -2.71
CA LEU A 161 14.30 11.62 -2.46
C LEU A 161 15.79 11.69 -2.07
N CYS A 162 16.29 10.66 -1.37
CA CYS A 162 17.69 10.58 -0.98
C CYS A 162 18.60 9.93 -2.05
N GLY A 163 18.06 9.47 -3.18
CA GLY A 163 18.83 8.71 -4.18
C GLY A 163 19.29 7.34 -3.67
N GLN A 164 18.63 6.79 -2.64
CA GLN A 164 19.00 5.55 -1.96
C GLN A 164 17.95 4.45 -2.16
N LEU A 165 17.53 4.27 -3.41
CA LEU A 165 16.48 3.30 -3.77
C LEU A 165 16.79 1.88 -3.29
N ALA A 166 18.05 1.42 -3.47
CA ALA A 166 18.47 0.09 -3.06
C ALA A 166 18.34 -0.13 -1.55
N ILE A 167 18.76 0.86 -0.75
CA ILE A 167 18.66 0.80 0.71
C ILE A 167 17.20 0.80 1.15
N ALA A 168 16.37 1.62 0.51
CA ALA A 168 14.94 1.70 0.83
C ALA A 168 14.23 0.36 0.59
N VAL A 169 14.42 -0.26 -0.59
CA VAL A 169 13.78 -1.55 -0.88
C VAL A 169 14.33 -2.68 -0.01
N ALA A 170 15.63 -2.68 0.34
CA ALA A 170 16.21 -3.64 1.27
C ALA A 170 15.62 -3.48 2.68
N ALA A 171 15.51 -2.25 3.18
CA ALA A 171 14.87 -1.96 4.46
C ALA A 171 13.41 -2.42 4.50
N ILE A 172 12.67 -2.16 3.42
CA ILE A 172 11.27 -2.64 3.28
C ILE A 172 11.23 -4.17 3.27
N ALA A 173 12.09 -4.84 2.48
CA ALA A 173 12.12 -6.30 2.38
C ALA A 173 12.32 -6.96 3.75
N ILE A 174 13.34 -6.53 4.48
CA ILE A 174 13.71 -7.08 5.79
C ILE A 174 12.58 -6.82 6.81
N SER A 175 12.15 -5.57 6.92
CA SER A 175 11.17 -5.18 7.95
C SER A 175 9.76 -5.71 7.65
N ALA A 176 9.37 -5.81 6.37
CA ALA A 176 8.09 -6.41 5.97
C ALA A 176 8.10 -7.93 6.22
N THR A 177 9.22 -8.62 5.93
CA THR A 177 9.37 -10.05 6.25
C THR A 177 9.21 -10.27 7.75
N PHE A 178 9.92 -9.51 8.59
CA PHE A 178 9.76 -9.59 10.04
C PHE A 178 8.32 -9.33 10.48
N THR A 179 7.66 -8.34 9.90
CA THR A 179 6.26 -8.00 10.19
C THR A 179 5.31 -9.16 9.81
N ALA A 180 5.52 -9.79 8.65
CA ALA A 180 4.71 -10.92 8.20
C ALA A 180 4.83 -12.12 9.15
N PHE A 181 6.06 -12.50 9.53
CA PHE A 181 6.31 -13.58 10.48
C PHE A 181 5.75 -13.29 11.87
N SER A 182 6.00 -12.09 12.40
CA SER A 182 5.48 -11.67 13.71
C SER A 182 3.94 -11.74 13.75
N ARG A 183 3.31 -11.27 12.66
CA ARG A 183 1.85 -11.33 12.50
C ARG A 183 1.34 -12.76 12.44
N LEU A 184 1.98 -13.61 11.63
CA LEU A 184 1.63 -15.02 11.50
C LEU A 184 1.68 -15.74 12.85
N ILE A 185 2.79 -15.62 13.59
CA ILE A 185 2.95 -16.25 14.92
C ILE A 185 1.88 -15.77 15.90
N ARG A 186 1.59 -14.46 15.90
CA ARG A 186 0.59 -13.88 16.81
C ARG A 186 -0.81 -14.39 16.52
N ILE A 187 -1.19 -14.44 15.24
CA ILE A 187 -2.52 -14.90 14.81
C ILE A 187 -2.68 -16.39 15.12
N THR A 188 -1.71 -17.23 14.75
CA THR A 188 -1.78 -18.67 14.97
C THR A 188 -1.86 -19.00 16.47
N ARG A 189 -1.05 -18.37 17.31
CA ARG A 189 -1.12 -18.55 18.76
C ARG A 189 -2.52 -18.21 19.31
N LYS A 190 -3.14 -17.14 18.82
CA LYS A 190 -4.43 -16.69 19.33
C LYS A 190 -5.62 -17.52 18.83
N LEU A 191 -5.46 -18.18 17.68
CA LEU A 191 -6.47 -19.13 17.16
C LEU A 191 -6.34 -20.54 17.74
N SER A 192 -5.19 -20.85 18.38
CA SER A 192 -4.96 -22.15 19.04
C SER A 192 -5.39 -22.18 20.50
N THR A 193 -5.78 -21.04 21.09
CA THR A 193 -6.33 -20.86 22.46
C THR A 193 -7.83 -20.66 22.39
#